data_8bb16659ebcfa787c9d70607da628951
#
_entry.id   8bb16659ebcfa787c9d70607da628951
#
_cell.length_a   1.000
_cell.length_b   1.000
_cell.length_c   1.000
_cell.angle_alpha   90.00
_cell.angle_beta   90.00
_cell.angle_gamma   90.00
#
_symmetry.space_group_name_H-M   'P 1'
#
loop_
_entity.id
_entity.type
_entity.pdbx_description
1 polymer ?
#
loop_
_entity_poly.entity_id
_entity_poly.type
_entity_poly.pdbx_seq_one_letter_code
_entity_poly.pdbx_strand_id
1 'polypeptide(L)'
;MKNIKKYIHKFFNFFGIEITKFHPKKHSIFQLPVETVFDIGANTGQYAQELRNVGYSKKIISFEPLSKAHKELLSTALLDKDWHVHNRCAIGDKISCLEINISENSYSSSLMPMLEAHKKAAPLSKYIGKENVNVIPLSSIFEDYASYGRSNFLKIDTQGFEHLVLKGIEEYIDSICGIELELSIIPLYEGSKICSYYFDYFEKNGFELWSLEPEFIDPEKGRMLQFNATFVNRNTLD
;
A
#
# COMPACT_ATOMS: atom_id res chain seq x y z
N MET A 1 27.10 25.03 12.30
CA MET A 1 26.22 23.96 11.77
C MET A 1 24.75 24.39 11.59
N LYS A 2 24.09 25.11 12.53
CA LYS A 2 22.66 25.53 12.35
C LYS A 2 22.42 26.40 11.12
N ASN A 3 23.36 27.30 10.77
CA ASN A 3 23.21 28.23 9.63
C ASN A 3 23.33 27.54 8.27
N ILE A 4 24.21 26.53 8.12
CA ILE A 4 24.38 25.78 6.87
C ILE A 4 23.09 25.03 6.50
N LYS A 5 22.44 24.38 7.47
CA LYS A 5 21.15 23.69 7.24
C LYS A 5 20.09 24.65 6.71
N LYS A 6 20.00 25.88 7.27
CA LYS A 6 19.03 26.89 6.82
C LYS A 6 19.26 27.34 5.37
N TYR A 7 20.52 27.44 4.93
CA TYR A 7 20.84 27.78 3.54
C TYR A 7 20.54 26.63 2.58
N ILE A 8 20.83 25.38 2.99
CA ILE A 8 20.49 24.16 2.22
C ILE A 8 18.97 24.09 2.03
N HIS A 9 18.17 24.22 3.09
CA HIS A 9 16.71 24.22 2.98
C HIS A 9 16.20 25.32 2.05
N LYS A 10 16.72 26.58 2.17
CA LYS A 10 16.32 27.68 1.29
C LYS A 10 16.66 27.43 -0.17
N PHE A 11 17.82 26.85 -0.45
CA PHE A 11 18.27 26.52 -1.79
C PHE A 11 17.32 25.50 -2.44
N PHE A 12 17.03 24.39 -1.75
CA PHE A 12 16.14 23.35 -2.29
C PHE A 12 14.67 23.80 -2.36
N ASN A 13 14.19 24.59 -1.39
CA ASN A 13 12.84 25.18 -1.45
C ASN A 13 12.65 26.11 -2.67
N PHE A 14 13.72 26.80 -3.10
CA PHE A 14 13.66 27.61 -4.34
C PHE A 14 13.34 26.75 -5.58
N PHE A 15 13.73 25.49 -5.59
CA PHE A 15 13.40 24.50 -6.64
C PHE A 15 12.13 23.70 -6.34
N GLY A 16 11.34 24.07 -5.32
CA GLY A 16 10.15 23.32 -4.91
C GLY A 16 10.45 21.96 -4.24
N ILE A 17 11.70 21.77 -3.77
CA ILE A 17 12.14 20.53 -3.12
C ILE A 17 12.20 20.77 -1.60
N GLU A 18 11.42 20.05 -0.84
CA GLU A 18 11.52 20.02 0.63
C GLU A 18 12.52 18.95 1.07
N ILE A 19 13.50 19.34 1.91
CA ILE A 19 14.45 18.41 2.52
C ILE A 19 14.06 18.18 3.96
N THR A 20 13.70 16.97 4.28
CA THR A 20 13.44 16.52 5.64
C THR A 20 14.58 15.66 6.17
N LYS A 21 14.72 15.58 7.48
CA LYS A 21 15.69 14.68 8.09
C LYS A 21 15.18 13.24 8.00
N PHE A 22 15.89 12.41 7.26
CA PHE A 22 15.58 11.00 7.19
C PHE A 22 15.83 10.31 8.54
N HIS A 23 14.83 9.60 9.04
CA HIS A 23 14.86 8.84 10.29
C HIS A 23 14.33 7.42 10.06
N PRO A 24 15.11 6.49 9.51
CA PRO A 24 14.64 5.15 9.16
C PRO A 24 13.95 4.43 10.33
N LYS A 25 14.48 4.60 11.55
CA LYS A 25 13.89 3.99 12.75
C LYS A 25 12.51 4.54 13.15
N LYS A 26 12.01 5.59 12.48
CA LYS A 26 10.63 6.09 12.69
C LYS A 26 9.61 5.36 11.83
N HIS A 27 10.04 4.61 10.82
CA HIS A 27 9.12 3.79 10.04
C HIS A 27 8.48 2.75 10.96
N SER A 28 7.16 2.61 10.90
CA SER A 28 6.36 1.73 11.76
C SER A 28 6.89 0.29 11.78
N ILE A 29 7.39 -0.19 10.65
CA ILE A 29 7.94 -1.55 10.51
C ILE A 29 9.09 -1.87 11.49
N PHE A 30 9.84 -0.86 11.96
CA PHE A 30 10.93 -1.05 12.93
C PHE A 30 10.48 -0.90 14.38
N GLN A 31 9.23 -0.48 14.60
CA GLN A 31 8.63 -0.38 15.94
C GLN A 31 7.83 -1.63 16.30
N LEU A 32 7.61 -2.53 15.33
CA LEU A 32 6.81 -3.72 15.44
C LEU A 32 7.66 -4.98 15.21
N PRO A 33 7.25 -6.14 15.72
CA PRO A 33 7.96 -7.41 15.54
C PRO A 33 7.74 -8.01 14.14
N VAL A 34 7.95 -7.22 13.08
CA VAL A 34 7.65 -7.64 11.70
C VAL A 34 8.70 -8.62 11.19
N GLU A 35 8.27 -9.83 10.84
CA GLU A 35 9.08 -10.87 10.20
C GLU A 35 8.71 -11.07 8.72
N THR A 36 7.43 -10.87 8.36
CA THR A 36 6.95 -10.96 6.98
C THR A 36 6.09 -9.74 6.62
N VAL A 37 6.37 -9.15 5.48
CA VAL A 37 5.54 -8.11 4.86
C VAL A 37 4.79 -8.71 3.68
N PHE A 38 3.49 -8.54 3.63
CA PHE A 38 2.62 -8.80 2.48
C PHE A 38 2.34 -7.46 1.79
N ASP A 39 2.91 -7.28 0.59
CA ASP A 39 2.82 -6.07 -0.22
C ASP A 39 1.79 -6.30 -1.33
N ILE A 40 0.55 -5.82 -1.11
CA ILE A 40 -0.61 -6.09 -1.94
C ILE A 40 -0.88 -4.87 -2.83
N GLY A 41 -0.79 -5.05 -4.16
CA GLY A 41 -0.75 -3.98 -5.14
C GLY A 41 0.66 -3.43 -5.32
N ALA A 42 1.64 -4.32 -5.40
CA ALA A 42 3.06 -4.00 -5.37
C ALA A 42 3.57 -3.18 -6.57
N ASN A 43 2.79 -3.09 -7.65
CA ASN A 43 3.19 -2.47 -8.91
C ASN A 43 4.56 -3.00 -9.36
N THR A 44 5.56 -2.15 -9.59
CA THR A 44 6.93 -2.55 -9.97
C THR A 44 7.87 -2.73 -8.77
N GLY A 45 7.32 -2.74 -7.53
CA GLY A 45 8.04 -3.05 -6.29
C GLY A 45 8.57 -1.84 -5.51
N GLN A 46 7.96 -0.68 -5.67
CA GLN A 46 8.43 0.57 -5.04
C GLN A 46 8.45 0.48 -3.52
N TYR A 47 7.36 -0.02 -2.92
CA TYR A 47 7.26 -0.16 -1.46
C TYR A 47 8.32 -1.11 -0.90
N ALA A 48 8.50 -2.27 -1.53
CA ALA A 48 9.52 -3.22 -1.11
C ALA A 48 10.94 -2.65 -1.25
N GLN A 49 11.23 -1.90 -2.32
CA GLN A 49 12.51 -1.21 -2.49
C GLN A 49 12.72 -0.13 -1.41
N GLU A 50 11.66 0.63 -1.07
CA GLU A 50 11.72 1.60 0.03
C GLU A 50 12.06 0.92 1.35
N LEU A 51 11.40 -0.18 1.68
CA LEU A 51 11.71 -0.99 2.87
C LEU A 51 13.16 -1.46 2.88
N ARG A 52 13.71 -1.91 1.75
CA ARG A 52 15.13 -2.27 1.63
C ARG A 52 16.06 -1.09 1.84
N ASN A 53 15.72 0.07 1.29
CA ASN A 53 16.49 1.30 1.43
C ASN A 53 16.54 1.82 2.88
N VAL A 54 15.48 1.63 3.65
CA VAL A 54 15.46 1.97 5.09
C VAL A 54 16.07 0.89 5.98
N GLY A 55 16.46 -0.27 5.40
CA GLY A 55 17.21 -1.33 6.09
C GLY A 55 16.37 -2.53 6.57
N TYR A 56 15.12 -2.66 6.15
CA TYR A 56 14.35 -3.88 6.41
C TYR A 56 14.90 -5.03 5.56
N SER A 57 15.36 -6.10 6.21
CA SER A 57 16.06 -7.22 5.55
C SER A 57 15.35 -8.56 5.67
N LYS A 58 14.10 -8.57 6.20
CA LYS A 58 13.32 -9.79 6.38
C LYS A 58 12.41 -10.05 5.17
N LYS A 59 11.54 -11.04 5.28
CA LYS A 59 10.71 -11.55 4.19
C LYS A 59 9.71 -10.51 3.67
N ILE A 60 9.64 -10.36 2.34
CA ILE A 60 8.60 -9.60 1.63
C ILE A 60 7.92 -10.52 0.61
N ILE A 61 6.60 -10.49 0.57
CA ILE A 61 5.77 -11.23 -0.40
C ILE A 61 4.94 -10.19 -1.17
N SER A 62 5.21 -10.00 -2.45
CA SER A 62 4.52 -9.03 -3.29
C SER A 62 3.50 -9.67 -4.22
N PHE A 63 2.35 -9.01 -4.36
CA PHE A 63 1.22 -9.40 -5.22
C PHE A 63 0.90 -8.26 -6.17
N GLU A 64 0.86 -8.58 -7.47
CA GLU A 64 0.58 -7.60 -8.52
C GLU A 64 -0.30 -8.21 -9.61
N PRO A 65 -1.47 -7.60 -9.93
CA PRO A 65 -2.39 -8.10 -10.93
C PRO A 65 -2.03 -7.75 -12.38
N LEU A 66 -1.39 -6.60 -12.64
CA LEU A 66 -1.08 -6.15 -13.99
C LEU A 66 0.08 -6.95 -14.60
N SER A 67 -0.13 -7.49 -15.80
CA SER A 67 0.86 -8.35 -16.47
C SER A 67 2.21 -7.66 -16.69
N LYS A 68 2.18 -6.38 -17.09
CA LYS A 68 3.40 -5.60 -17.33
C LYS A 68 4.12 -5.29 -16.03
N ALA A 69 3.42 -4.75 -15.03
CA ALA A 69 3.99 -4.39 -13.74
C ALA A 69 4.54 -5.63 -13.01
N HIS A 70 3.81 -6.76 -13.02
CA HIS A 70 4.26 -8.02 -12.44
C HIS A 70 5.57 -8.53 -13.09
N LYS A 71 5.72 -8.41 -14.40
CA LYS A 71 6.98 -8.78 -15.08
C LYS A 71 8.15 -7.90 -14.65
N GLU A 72 7.92 -6.60 -14.50
CA GLU A 72 8.93 -5.66 -14.01
C GLU A 72 9.26 -5.94 -12.53
N LEU A 73 8.26 -6.20 -11.69
CA LEU A 73 8.40 -6.59 -10.29
C LEU A 73 9.27 -7.85 -10.12
N LEU A 74 9.04 -8.90 -10.92
CA LEU A 74 9.88 -10.10 -10.94
C LEU A 74 11.35 -9.77 -11.24
N SER A 75 11.59 -8.85 -12.17
CA SER A 75 12.94 -8.43 -12.53
C SER A 75 13.60 -7.62 -11.40
N THR A 76 12.82 -6.79 -10.70
CA THR A 76 13.26 -5.97 -9.58
C THR A 76 13.65 -6.84 -8.38
N ALA A 77 12.86 -7.86 -8.07
CA ALA A 77 13.07 -8.76 -6.92
C ALA A 77 14.17 -9.83 -7.17
N LEU A 78 14.62 -10.03 -8.42
CA LEU A 78 15.41 -11.20 -8.86
C LEU A 78 16.63 -11.50 -8.01
N LEU A 79 17.32 -10.49 -7.49
CA LEU A 79 18.57 -10.65 -6.73
C LEU A 79 18.35 -10.63 -5.20
N ASP A 80 17.12 -10.46 -4.75
CA ASP A 80 16.79 -10.42 -3.33
C ASP A 80 16.14 -11.75 -2.91
N LYS A 81 16.91 -12.60 -2.22
CA LYS A 81 16.46 -13.93 -1.78
C LYS A 81 15.31 -13.92 -0.75
N ASP A 82 15.15 -12.80 -0.04
CA ASP A 82 14.13 -12.62 0.99
C ASP A 82 12.91 -11.82 0.46
N TRP A 83 12.87 -11.55 -0.85
CA TRP A 83 11.76 -10.93 -1.54
C TRP A 83 11.14 -11.89 -2.57
N HIS A 84 9.96 -12.40 -2.24
CA HIS A 84 9.20 -13.31 -3.09
C HIS A 84 8.08 -12.57 -3.83
N VAL A 85 7.97 -12.77 -5.13
CA VAL A 85 6.86 -12.30 -5.95
C VAL A 85 5.93 -13.48 -6.22
N HIS A 86 4.68 -13.39 -5.74
CA HIS A 86 3.68 -14.43 -5.98
C HIS A 86 3.28 -14.48 -7.47
N ASN A 87 2.72 -15.60 -7.91
CA ASN A 87 2.13 -15.69 -9.24
C ASN A 87 1.12 -14.58 -9.47
N ARG A 88 1.06 -14.07 -10.71
CA ARG A 88 0.21 -12.92 -11.06
C ARG A 88 -1.26 -13.11 -10.63
N CYS A 89 -1.70 -12.32 -9.66
CA CYS A 89 -3.08 -12.31 -9.17
C CYS A 89 -3.39 -10.96 -8.51
N ALA A 90 -4.67 -10.68 -8.36
CA ALA A 90 -5.18 -9.68 -7.41
C ALA A 90 -5.58 -10.39 -6.10
N ILE A 91 -5.48 -9.67 -4.99
CA ILE A 91 -6.01 -10.14 -3.70
C ILE A 91 -7.40 -9.53 -3.49
N GLY A 92 -8.35 -10.34 -3.04
CA GLY A 92 -9.73 -9.92 -2.77
C GLY A 92 -10.43 -10.84 -1.77
N ASP A 93 -11.77 -10.86 -1.78
CA ASP A 93 -12.55 -11.60 -0.77
C ASP A 93 -12.90 -13.05 -1.16
N LYS A 94 -12.75 -13.42 -2.43
CA LYS A 94 -13.09 -14.75 -2.95
C LYS A 94 -12.39 -15.06 -4.26
N ILE A 95 -12.30 -16.34 -4.58
CA ILE A 95 -11.76 -16.82 -5.86
C ILE A 95 -12.71 -16.37 -6.98
N SER A 96 -12.17 -15.61 -7.94
CA SER A 96 -12.89 -15.13 -9.12
C SER A 96 -11.92 -14.74 -10.24
N CYS A 97 -12.46 -14.40 -11.40
CA CYS A 97 -11.70 -13.77 -12.47
C CYS A 97 -12.40 -12.45 -12.81
N LEU A 98 -11.68 -11.33 -12.68
CA LEU A 98 -12.21 -10.00 -12.91
C LEU A 98 -11.40 -9.28 -13.99
N GLU A 99 -12.00 -8.25 -14.58
CA GLU A 99 -11.34 -7.35 -15.51
C GLU A 99 -10.78 -6.15 -14.73
N ILE A 100 -9.46 -5.95 -14.79
CA ILE A 100 -8.80 -4.78 -14.21
C ILE A 100 -8.62 -3.69 -15.26
N ASN A 101 -8.94 -2.44 -14.90
CA ASN A 101 -8.72 -1.27 -15.74
C ASN A 101 -7.26 -0.83 -15.62
N ILE A 102 -6.59 -0.68 -16.75
CA ILE A 102 -5.18 -0.26 -16.84
C ILE A 102 -5.12 1.25 -16.98
N SER A 103 -4.51 1.94 -16.03
CA SER A 103 -4.25 3.37 -16.10
C SER A 103 -2.96 3.68 -16.86
N GLU A 104 -2.91 4.85 -17.51
CA GLU A 104 -1.71 5.33 -18.25
C GLU A 104 -0.47 5.41 -17.35
N ASN A 105 -0.62 5.81 -16.08
CA ASN A 105 0.46 5.90 -15.10
C ASN A 105 0.72 4.59 -14.32
N SER A 106 0.01 3.49 -14.61
CA SER A 106 -0.04 2.21 -13.91
C SER A 106 -0.49 2.25 -12.43
N TYR A 107 -0.08 3.24 -11.64
CA TYR A 107 -0.37 3.37 -10.20
C TYR A 107 -1.87 3.46 -9.88
N SER A 108 -2.65 4.11 -10.74
CA SER A 108 -4.09 4.29 -10.58
C SER A 108 -4.93 3.20 -11.26
N SER A 109 -4.31 2.08 -11.64
CA SER A 109 -5.02 0.92 -12.19
C SER A 109 -5.87 0.26 -11.11
N SER A 110 -7.09 -0.15 -11.44
CA SER A 110 -8.05 -0.62 -10.44
C SER A 110 -9.03 -1.65 -11.01
N LEU A 111 -9.49 -2.57 -10.16
CA LEU A 111 -10.63 -3.44 -10.42
C LEU A 111 -11.97 -2.65 -10.41
N MET A 112 -11.94 -1.40 -9.96
CA MET A 112 -13.12 -0.53 -9.85
C MET A 112 -13.08 0.62 -10.88
N PRO A 113 -14.24 1.08 -11.37
CA PRO A 113 -14.31 2.26 -12.23
C PRO A 113 -13.84 3.52 -11.49
N MET A 114 -12.99 4.33 -12.12
CA MET A 114 -12.50 5.60 -11.59
C MET A 114 -13.57 6.69 -11.67
N LEU A 115 -13.78 7.42 -10.59
CA LEU A 115 -14.72 8.54 -10.51
C LEU A 115 -14.12 9.86 -11.03
N GLU A 116 -14.99 10.81 -11.36
CA GLU A 116 -14.61 12.12 -11.91
C GLU A 116 -13.70 12.94 -10.98
N ALA A 117 -13.85 12.78 -9.66
CA ALA A 117 -12.99 13.46 -8.69
C ALA A 117 -11.52 13.09 -8.88
N HIS A 118 -11.22 11.80 -9.10
CA HIS A 118 -9.86 11.31 -9.37
C HIS A 118 -9.35 11.82 -10.72
N LYS A 119 -10.14 11.65 -11.79
CA LYS A 119 -9.75 12.06 -13.15
C LYS A 119 -9.39 13.53 -13.25
N LYS A 120 -10.11 14.40 -12.53
CA LYS A 120 -9.83 15.84 -12.49
C LYS A 120 -8.53 16.15 -11.76
N ALA A 121 -8.29 15.52 -10.62
CA ALA A 121 -7.09 15.76 -9.82
C ALA A 121 -5.82 15.12 -10.42
N ALA A 122 -5.97 14.01 -11.18
CA ALA A 122 -4.88 13.30 -11.85
C ALA A 122 -5.24 12.96 -13.31
N PRO A 123 -5.16 13.90 -14.27
CA PRO A 123 -5.55 13.67 -15.67
C PRO A 123 -4.76 12.55 -16.37
N LEU A 124 -3.53 12.25 -15.91
CA LEU A 124 -2.70 11.16 -16.44
C LEU A 124 -3.11 9.78 -15.93
N SER A 125 -4.13 9.70 -15.04
CA SER A 125 -4.66 8.43 -14.51
C SER A 125 -5.77 7.83 -15.39
N LYS A 126 -6.03 8.38 -16.58
CA LYS A 126 -7.07 7.85 -17.47
C LYS A 126 -6.82 6.38 -17.81
N TYR A 127 -7.90 5.60 -17.93
CA TYR A 127 -7.82 4.22 -18.35
C TYR A 127 -7.52 4.12 -19.86
N ILE A 128 -6.52 3.29 -20.19
CA ILE A 128 -6.02 3.08 -21.57
C ILE A 128 -6.23 1.65 -22.05
N GLY A 129 -6.68 0.75 -21.19
CA GLY A 129 -6.90 -0.64 -21.52
C GLY A 129 -7.49 -1.42 -20.37
N LYS A 130 -7.64 -2.73 -20.59
CA LYS A 130 -8.13 -3.68 -19.59
C LYS A 130 -7.47 -5.02 -19.79
N GLU A 131 -7.34 -5.80 -18.72
CA GLU A 131 -6.93 -7.21 -18.79
C GLU A 131 -7.63 -8.06 -17.73
N ASN A 132 -7.78 -9.36 -18.00
CA ASN A 132 -8.32 -10.29 -17.02
C ASN A 132 -7.26 -10.68 -16.00
N VAL A 133 -7.67 -10.78 -14.74
CA VAL A 133 -6.85 -11.21 -13.63
C VAL A 133 -7.60 -12.18 -12.72
N ASN A 134 -6.89 -13.20 -12.26
CA ASN A 134 -7.39 -14.05 -11.20
C ASN A 134 -7.36 -13.31 -9.87
N VAL A 135 -8.45 -13.39 -9.13
CA VAL A 135 -8.56 -12.87 -7.77
C VAL A 135 -8.59 -14.04 -6.81
N ILE A 136 -7.81 -13.96 -5.75
CA ILE A 136 -7.77 -14.95 -4.68
C ILE A 136 -7.87 -14.26 -3.31
N PRO A 137 -8.48 -14.86 -2.29
CA PRO A 137 -8.38 -14.35 -0.93
C PRO A 137 -6.96 -14.61 -0.38
N LEU A 138 -6.42 -13.65 0.37
CA LEU A 138 -5.10 -13.82 0.97
C LEU A 138 -5.08 -15.01 1.95
N SER A 139 -6.18 -15.28 2.63
CA SER A 139 -6.34 -16.41 3.53
C SER A 139 -6.04 -17.76 2.88
N SER A 140 -6.33 -17.91 1.57
CA SER A 140 -6.08 -19.18 0.86
C SER A 140 -4.60 -19.55 0.69
N ILE A 141 -3.70 -18.59 0.89
CA ILE A 141 -2.24 -18.75 0.72
C ILE A 141 -1.44 -18.16 1.88
N PHE A 142 -2.12 -17.64 2.91
CA PHE A 142 -1.46 -16.94 4.01
C PHE A 142 -0.45 -17.82 4.74
N GLU A 143 -0.81 -19.05 5.07
CA GLU A 143 0.04 -20.00 5.80
C GLU A 143 1.30 -20.40 5.02
N ASP A 144 1.29 -20.35 3.69
CA ASP A 144 2.46 -20.66 2.86
C ASP A 144 3.61 -19.66 3.06
N TYR A 145 3.27 -18.43 3.49
CA TYR A 145 4.21 -17.31 3.56
C TYR A 145 4.35 -16.71 4.95
N ALA A 146 3.32 -16.76 5.76
CA ALA A 146 3.26 -16.10 7.06
C ALA A 146 4.35 -16.57 8.02
N SER A 147 4.85 -15.65 8.81
CA SER A 147 5.67 -15.97 9.97
C SER A 147 4.78 -16.29 11.18
N TYR A 148 5.33 -17.07 12.09
CA TYR A 148 4.60 -17.51 13.26
C TYR A 148 4.18 -16.36 14.19
N GLY A 149 3.00 -16.46 14.75
CA GLY A 149 2.46 -15.49 15.69
C GLY A 149 2.07 -14.16 15.02
N ARG A 150 1.99 -13.11 15.82
CA ARG A 150 1.61 -11.76 15.38
C ARG A 150 2.85 -10.99 14.91
N SER A 151 3.40 -11.42 13.78
CA SER A 151 4.64 -10.86 13.20
C SER A 151 4.52 -10.58 11.69
N ASN A 152 3.30 -10.55 11.18
CA ASN A 152 2.99 -10.28 9.79
C ASN A 152 2.47 -8.85 9.64
N PHE A 153 2.93 -8.13 8.61
CA PHE A 153 2.53 -6.77 8.28
C PHE A 153 1.90 -6.75 6.90
N LEU A 154 0.79 -6.04 6.73
CA LEU A 154 0.15 -5.86 5.43
C LEU A 154 0.36 -4.43 4.93
N LYS A 155 0.84 -4.27 3.70
CA LYS A 155 0.66 -3.05 2.89
C LYS A 155 -0.44 -3.34 1.88
N ILE A 156 -1.47 -2.50 1.84
CA ILE A 156 -2.61 -2.65 0.92
C ILE A 156 -2.76 -1.35 0.13
N ASP A 157 -2.55 -1.44 -1.18
CA ASP A 157 -2.70 -0.34 -2.13
C ASP A 157 -3.34 -0.89 -3.41
N THR A 158 -4.66 -0.98 -3.42
CA THR A 158 -5.43 -1.65 -4.47
C THR A 158 -6.40 -0.72 -5.17
N GLN A 159 -6.25 0.58 -4.93
CA GLN A 159 -6.96 1.64 -5.61
C GLN A 159 -8.48 1.46 -5.56
N GLY A 160 -9.01 1.36 -4.33
CA GLY A 160 -10.44 1.26 -4.01
C GLY A 160 -10.91 -0.15 -3.61
N PHE A 161 -10.06 -1.19 -3.75
CA PHE A 161 -10.44 -2.59 -3.47
C PHE A 161 -10.04 -3.06 -2.05
N GLU A 162 -9.46 -2.18 -1.22
CA GLU A 162 -8.85 -2.46 0.09
C GLU A 162 -9.81 -3.18 1.05
N HIS A 163 -11.10 -2.79 1.07
CA HIS A 163 -12.12 -3.41 1.94
C HIS A 163 -12.39 -4.89 1.58
N LEU A 164 -12.22 -5.28 0.31
CA LEU A 164 -12.35 -6.67 -0.13
C LEU A 164 -11.07 -7.47 0.16
N VAL A 165 -9.90 -6.82 0.12
CA VAL A 165 -8.64 -7.42 0.58
C VAL A 165 -8.73 -7.75 2.07
N LEU A 166 -9.18 -6.80 2.91
CA LEU A 166 -9.36 -7.02 4.35
C LEU A 166 -10.32 -8.15 4.65
N LYS A 167 -11.43 -8.24 3.92
CA LYS A 167 -12.37 -9.36 4.04
C LYS A 167 -11.74 -10.71 3.67
N GLY A 168 -10.82 -10.72 2.69
CA GLY A 168 -10.10 -11.92 2.26
C GLY A 168 -9.02 -12.42 3.21
N ILE A 169 -8.71 -11.68 4.29
CA ILE A 169 -7.73 -12.06 5.33
C ILE A 169 -8.36 -12.12 6.73
N GLU A 170 -9.66 -11.90 6.85
CA GLU A 170 -10.35 -11.70 8.14
C GLU A 170 -10.06 -12.81 9.17
N GLU A 171 -9.99 -14.08 8.73
CA GLU A 171 -9.71 -15.23 9.62
C GLU A 171 -8.29 -15.22 10.22
N TYR A 172 -7.33 -14.48 9.63
CA TYR A 172 -5.96 -14.34 10.10
C TYR A 172 -5.64 -12.96 10.67
N ILE A 173 -6.64 -12.11 10.89
CA ILE A 173 -6.45 -10.72 11.34
C ILE A 173 -5.67 -10.64 12.66
N ASP A 174 -5.81 -11.62 13.54
CA ASP A 174 -5.08 -11.72 14.80
C ASP A 174 -3.59 -12.04 14.64
N SER A 175 -3.18 -12.55 13.47
CA SER A 175 -1.77 -12.81 13.14
C SER A 175 -1.06 -11.59 12.56
N ILE A 176 -1.78 -10.47 12.40
CA ILE A 176 -1.26 -9.25 11.82
C ILE A 176 -0.87 -8.28 12.93
N CYS A 177 0.39 -7.83 12.92
CA CYS A 177 0.91 -6.85 13.86
C CYS A 177 0.62 -5.41 13.45
N GLY A 178 0.54 -5.14 12.14
CA GLY A 178 0.24 -3.82 11.61
C GLY A 178 -0.22 -3.88 10.16
N ILE A 179 -1.00 -2.88 9.78
CA ILE A 179 -1.58 -2.74 8.43
C ILE A 179 -1.41 -1.29 7.97
N GLU A 180 -0.86 -1.11 6.79
CA GLU A 180 -0.76 0.17 6.12
C GLU A 180 -1.64 0.17 4.88
N LEU A 181 -2.48 1.21 4.73
CA LEU A 181 -3.39 1.35 3.59
C LEU A 181 -3.38 2.77 3.04
N GLU A 182 -3.59 2.89 1.73
CA GLU A 182 -3.92 4.15 1.11
C GLU A 182 -5.43 4.41 1.23
N LEU A 183 -5.83 5.41 2.02
CA LEU A 183 -7.22 5.68 2.36
C LEU A 183 -7.73 6.95 1.69
N SER A 184 -8.88 6.85 1.03
CA SER A 184 -9.57 7.97 0.39
C SER A 184 -10.43 8.77 1.39
N ILE A 185 -10.32 10.11 1.35
CA ILE A 185 -11.17 11.05 2.12
C ILE A 185 -12.53 11.20 1.46
N ILE A 186 -12.57 11.14 0.13
CA ILE A 186 -13.78 11.15 -0.68
C ILE A 186 -13.74 9.95 -1.63
N PRO A 187 -14.89 9.48 -2.14
CA PRO A 187 -14.89 8.40 -3.11
C PRO A 187 -14.10 8.78 -4.38
N LEU A 188 -13.09 7.99 -4.72
CA LEU A 188 -12.27 8.13 -5.93
C LEU A 188 -12.52 7.01 -6.93
N TYR A 189 -13.05 5.89 -6.46
CA TYR A 189 -13.46 4.73 -7.26
C TYR A 189 -14.89 4.32 -6.90
N GLU A 190 -15.63 3.80 -7.87
CA GLU A 190 -17.01 3.36 -7.69
C GLU A 190 -17.08 2.17 -6.73
N GLY A 191 -17.91 2.27 -5.69
CA GLY A 191 -18.04 1.22 -4.67
C GLY A 191 -16.94 1.17 -3.61
N SER A 192 -15.85 1.97 -3.75
CA SER A 192 -14.81 2.05 -2.73
C SER A 192 -15.32 2.63 -1.41
N LYS A 193 -14.67 2.25 -0.32
CA LYS A 193 -14.93 2.81 1.01
C LYS A 193 -14.04 4.03 1.24
N ILE A 194 -14.53 4.98 2.05
CA ILE A 194 -13.73 6.14 2.50
C ILE A 194 -13.12 5.87 3.89
N CYS A 195 -12.20 6.71 4.31
CA CYS A 195 -11.40 6.53 5.52
C CYS A 195 -12.21 6.27 6.80
N SER A 196 -13.41 6.86 6.96
CA SER A 196 -14.25 6.62 8.13
C SER A 196 -14.67 5.16 8.30
N TYR A 197 -14.91 4.43 7.20
CA TYR A 197 -15.18 2.99 7.24
C TYR A 197 -14.01 2.21 7.84
N TYR A 198 -12.78 2.56 7.46
CA TYR A 198 -11.59 1.85 7.92
C TYR A 198 -11.24 2.16 9.38
N PHE A 199 -11.47 3.39 9.83
CA PHE A 199 -11.32 3.74 11.25
C PHE A 199 -12.24 2.92 12.13
N ASP A 200 -13.53 2.82 11.75
CA ASP A 200 -14.51 1.99 12.45
C ASP A 200 -14.15 0.49 12.39
N TYR A 201 -13.69 0.02 11.24
CA TYR A 201 -13.30 -1.38 11.04
C TYR A 201 -12.12 -1.76 11.95
N PHE A 202 -11.06 -0.96 11.94
CA PHE A 202 -9.84 -1.26 12.70
C PHE A 202 -10.06 -1.11 14.21
N GLU A 203 -10.82 -0.13 14.66
CA GLU A 203 -11.16 0.00 16.07
C GLU A 203 -11.89 -1.23 16.60
N LYS A 204 -12.87 -1.76 15.84
CA LYS A 204 -13.63 -2.97 16.18
C LYS A 204 -12.76 -4.24 16.19
N ASN A 205 -11.72 -4.28 15.37
CA ASN A 205 -10.80 -5.43 15.26
C ASN A 205 -9.55 -5.29 16.16
N GLY A 206 -9.53 -4.37 17.13
CA GLY A 206 -8.46 -4.26 18.10
C GLY A 206 -7.20 -3.57 17.59
N PHE A 207 -7.27 -2.84 16.50
CA PHE A 207 -6.19 -2.01 15.98
C PHE A 207 -6.36 -0.56 16.43
N GLU A 208 -5.25 0.16 16.53
CA GLU A 208 -5.23 1.60 16.74
C GLU A 208 -4.47 2.31 15.62
N LEU A 209 -4.90 3.54 15.34
CA LEU A 209 -4.22 4.39 14.36
C LEU A 209 -2.84 4.79 14.90
N TRP A 210 -1.77 4.51 14.12
CA TRP A 210 -0.39 4.76 14.49
C TRP A 210 0.21 5.97 13.78
N SER A 211 0.02 6.07 12.46
CA SER A 211 0.53 7.19 11.67
C SER A 211 -0.38 7.54 10.50
N LEU A 212 -0.28 8.78 10.06
CA LEU A 212 -0.92 9.33 8.86
C LEU A 212 0.12 10.07 8.04
N GLU A 213 0.21 9.77 6.74
CA GLU A 213 1.11 10.44 5.79
C GLU A 213 0.33 10.91 4.56
N PRO A 214 0.35 12.21 4.22
CA PRO A 214 -0.31 12.70 3.01
C PRO A 214 0.22 12.01 1.75
N GLU A 215 -0.67 11.60 0.84
CA GLU A 215 -0.29 10.93 -0.41
C GLU A 215 -0.80 11.70 -1.63
N PHE A 216 -2.09 11.71 -1.88
CA PHE A 216 -2.68 12.34 -3.04
C PHE A 216 -3.37 13.67 -2.70
N ILE A 217 -2.86 14.75 -3.27
CA ILE A 217 -3.37 16.12 -3.08
C ILE A 217 -3.86 16.65 -4.43
N ASP A 218 -5.08 17.19 -4.46
CA ASP A 218 -5.62 17.92 -5.61
C ASP A 218 -4.72 19.13 -5.91
N PRO A 219 -4.01 19.17 -7.05
CA PRO A 219 -3.03 20.22 -7.33
C PRO A 219 -3.64 21.61 -7.53
N GLU A 220 -4.94 21.68 -7.90
CA GLU A 220 -5.63 22.95 -8.11
C GLU A 220 -6.18 23.54 -6.81
N LYS A 221 -6.68 22.68 -5.91
CA LYS A 221 -7.39 23.10 -4.70
C LYS A 221 -6.55 22.95 -3.42
N GLY A 222 -5.42 22.25 -3.48
CA GLY A 222 -4.63 21.92 -2.32
C GLY A 222 -5.36 21.00 -1.32
N ARG A 223 -6.46 20.35 -1.73
CA ARG A 223 -7.22 19.43 -0.89
C ARG A 223 -6.59 18.05 -0.92
N MET A 224 -6.27 17.50 0.24
CA MET A 224 -5.88 16.10 0.35
C MET A 224 -7.06 15.20 -0.01
N LEU A 225 -6.82 14.25 -0.91
CA LEU A 225 -7.80 13.28 -1.41
C LEU A 225 -7.54 11.89 -0.84
N GLN A 226 -6.25 11.53 -0.66
CA GLN A 226 -5.81 10.27 -0.05
C GLN A 226 -4.62 10.52 0.87
N PHE A 227 -4.43 9.59 1.81
CA PHE A 227 -3.31 9.52 2.72
C PHE A 227 -2.99 8.05 3.05
N ASN A 228 -1.74 7.75 3.31
CA ASN A 228 -1.36 6.48 3.89
C ASN A 228 -1.65 6.49 5.39
N ALA A 229 -2.32 5.45 5.88
CA ALA A 229 -2.61 5.25 7.30
C ALA A 229 -2.03 3.92 7.76
N THR A 230 -1.26 3.94 8.84
CA THR A 230 -0.80 2.73 9.51
C THR A 230 -1.64 2.47 10.76
N PHE A 231 -2.16 1.26 10.88
CA PHE A 231 -2.86 0.76 12.06
C PHE A 231 -2.05 -0.36 12.69
N VAL A 232 -1.98 -0.38 14.01
CA VAL A 232 -1.20 -1.36 14.78
C VAL A 232 -2.14 -2.16 15.69
N ASN A 233 -1.98 -3.48 15.70
CA ASN A 233 -2.73 -4.33 16.60
C ASN A 233 -2.30 -4.07 18.05
N ARG A 234 -3.25 -3.70 18.91
CA ARG A 234 -3.01 -3.32 20.33
C ARG A 234 -2.26 -4.40 21.10
N ASN A 235 -2.58 -5.67 20.82
CA ASN A 235 -1.91 -6.80 21.48
C ASN A 235 -0.46 -7.02 21.00
N THR A 236 0.05 -6.21 20.08
CA THR A 236 1.46 -6.23 19.65
C THR A 236 2.32 -5.27 20.48
N LEU A 237 1.68 -4.31 21.15
CA LEU A 237 2.33 -3.24 21.91
C LEU A 237 2.60 -3.61 23.37
N ASP A 238 2.00 -4.69 23.87
CA ASP A 238 2.19 -5.27 25.19
C ASP A 238 3.38 -6.25 25.21
#